data_df1c1ebff89fe6392d806419e7c60183
#
_entry.id   df1c1ebff89fe6392d806419e7c60183
#
_cell.length_a   1.000
_cell.length_b   1.000
_cell.length_c   1.000
_cell.angle_alpha   90.00
_cell.angle_beta   90.00
_cell.angle_gamma   90.00
#
_symmetry.space_group_name_H-M   'P 1'
#
loop_
_entity.id
_entity.type
_entity.pdbx_description
1 polymer ?
#
loop_
_entity_poly.entity_id
_entity_poly.type
_entity_poly.pdbx_seq_one_letter_code
_entity_poly.pdbx_strand_id
1 'polypeptide(L)'
;MQAAGGLDYMVKLAEHLLRKNPSHVTLLSPLVTYLFTFVAGTGHVAYSVLPVIAEVATETKIRPERPLGIAVIASQQAITASPISAATVALLGLLAGFDITLFDILKITIPATIIGVLVGALFSMRIGKELVEDPEYQKRLKEGLFNNKKVEIKNVKNKRSAMISVIIFILATAFIVLF
;
A
#
# COMPACT_ATOMS: atom_id res chain seq x y z
N MET A 1 -1.16 8.26 -16.16
CA MET A 1 -1.70 7.18 -15.31
C MET A 1 -3.07 7.54 -14.74
N GLN A 2 -3.22 8.62 -13.97
CA GLN A 2 -4.50 9.00 -13.33
C GLN A 2 -5.62 9.30 -14.34
N ALA A 3 -5.37 10.11 -15.36
CA ALA A 3 -6.36 10.45 -16.41
C ALA A 3 -6.88 9.23 -17.21
N ALA A 4 -6.08 8.16 -17.30
CA ALA A 4 -6.47 6.91 -17.97
C ALA A 4 -7.15 5.90 -17.03
N GLY A 5 -7.41 6.27 -15.75
CA GLY A 5 -8.02 5.38 -14.75
C GLY A 5 -7.09 4.30 -14.20
N GLY A 6 -5.78 4.42 -14.42
CA GLY A 6 -4.79 3.44 -13.94
C GLY A 6 -4.76 3.32 -12.42
N LEU A 7 -4.93 4.44 -11.70
CA LEU A 7 -5.01 4.43 -10.24
C LEU A 7 -6.26 3.66 -9.76
N ASP A 8 -7.42 3.93 -10.34
CA ASP A 8 -8.67 3.24 -9.99
C ASP A 8 -8.57 1.74 -10.29
N TYR A 9 -7.85 1.37 -11.35
CA TYR A 9 -7.57 -0.03 -11.69
C TYR A 9 -6.69 -0.71 -10.63
N MET A 10 -5.64 -0.03 -10.15
CA MET A 10 -4.78 -0.54 -9.06
C MET A 10 -5.58 -0.72 -7.77
N VAL A 11 -6.45 0.25 -7.40
CA VAL A 11 -7.31 0.13 -6.21
C VAL A 11 -8.26 -1.07 -6.32
N LYS A 12 -8.84 -1.33 -7.50
CA LYS A 12 -9.66 -2.54 -7.73
C LYS A 12 -8.85 -3.83 -7.61
N LEU A 13 -7.62 -3.83 -8.09
CA LEU A 13 -6.72 -4.97 -7.93
C LEU A 13 -6.41 -5.22 -6.46
N ALA A 14 -6.13 -4.16 -5.69
CA ALA A 14 -5.94 -4.24 -4.24
C ALA A 14 -7.17 -4.83 -3.54
N GLU A 15 -8.35 -4.29 -3.84
CA GLU A 15 -9.62 -4.79 -3.30
C GLU A 15 -9.78 -6.29 -3.57
N HIS A 16 -9.57 -6.70 -4.82
CA HIS A 16 -9.69 -8.11 -5.18
C HIS A 16 -8.73 -9.01 -4.39
N LEU A 17 -7.48 -8.60 -4.24
CA LEU A 17 -6.47 -9.35 -3.49
C LEU A 17 -6.81 -9.45 -2.00
N LEU A 18 -7.23 -8.32 -1.39
CA LEU A 18 -7.58 -8.27 0.03
C LEU A 18 -8.85 -9.09 0.32
N ARG A 19 -9.89 -8.96 -0.51
CA ARG A 19 -11.14 -9.71 -0.33
C ARG A 19 -11.00 -11.20 -0.62
N LYS A 20 -10.05 -11.61 -1.46
CA LYS A 20 -9.77 -13.03 -1.72
C LYS A 20 -9.14 -13.74 -0.51
N ASN A 21 -8.38 -13.02 0.31
CA ASN A 21 -7.68 -13.56 1.47
C ASN A 21 -7.88 -12.66 2.71
N PRO A 22 -9.12 -12.48 3.16
CA PRO A 22 -9.45 -11.47 4.16
C PRO A 22 -8.83 -11.75 5.54
N SER A 23 -8.64 -13.04 5.90
CA SER A 23 -7.98 -13.42 7.15
C SER A 23 -6.51 -12.99 7.25
N HIS A 24 -5.88 -12.69 6.11
CA HIS A 24 -4.49 -12.26 6.04
C HIS A 24 -4.34 -10.77 5.75
N VAL A 25 -5.41 -9.98 5.97
CA VAL A 25 -5.42 -8.55 5.63
C VAL A 25 -4.27 -7.78 6.30
N THR A 26 -3.86 -8.12 7.52
CA THR A 26 -2.75 -7.48 8.22
C THR A 26 -1.38 -7.71 7.53
N LEU A 27 -1.20 -8.83 6.84
CA LEU A 27 0.01 -9.13 6.08
C LEU A 27 -0.07 -8.65 4.63
N LEU A 28 -1.25 -8.72 4.02
CA LEU A 28 -1.44 -8.35 2.62
C LEU A 28 -1.51 -6.83 2.41
N SER A 29 -2.12 -6.09 3.34
CA SER A 29 -2.28 -4.65 3.22
C SER A 29 -0.94 -3.91 3.09
N PRO A 30 0.10 -4.18 3.91
CA PRO A 30 1.38 -3.51 3.75
C PRO A 30 2.08 -3.87 2.44
N LEU A 31 1.96 -5.12 1.96
CA LEU A 31 2.54 -5.53 0.68
C LEU A 31 1.88 -4.81 -0.50
N VAL A 32 0.57 -4.69 -0.47
CA VAL A 32 -0.19 -3.97 -1.50
C VAL A 32 0.15 -2.48 -1.50
N THR A 33 0.14 -1.83 -0.34
CA THR A 33 0.46 -0.39 -0.25
C THR A 33 1.92 -0.12 -0.55
N TYR A 34 2.83 -0.99 -0.14
CA TYR A 34 4.24 -0.92 -0.51
C TYR A 34 4.42 -0.95 -2.03
N LEU A 35 3.87 -1.99 -2.69
CA LEU A 35 4.00 -2.15 -4.13
C LEU A 35 3.42 -0.96 -4.89
N PHE A 36 2.25 -0.47 -4.49
CA PHE A 36 1.60 0.66 -5.14
C PHE A 36 2.40 1.94 -4.99
N THR A 37 2.90 2.21 -3.79
CA THR A 37 3.74 3.38 -3.53
C THR A 37 5.10 3.27 -4.22
N PHE A 38 5.70 2.10 -4.22
CA PHE A 38 6.96 1.84 -4.93
C PHE A 38 6.84 2.17 -6.42
N VAL A 39 5.80 1.65 -7.08
CA VAL A 39 5.53 1.92 -8.49
C VAL A 39 5.16 3.37 -8.75
N ALA A 40 4.35 3.99 -7.90
CA ALA A 40 3.89 5.37 -8.09
C ALA A 40 4.92 6.45 -7.66
N GLY A 41 5.92 6.10 -6.86
CA GLY A 41 6.91 7.03 -6.31
C GLY A 41 6.36 7.99 -5.25
N THR A 42 5.12 7.78 -4.80
CA THR A 42 4.44 8.68 -3.85
C THR A 42 3.48 7.93 -2.93
N GLY A 43 3.46 8.31 -1.64
CA GLY A 43 2.58 7.72 -0.62
C GLY A 43 1.08 8.03 -0.79
N HIS A 44 0.73 9.04 -1.60
CA HIS A 44 -0.68 9.41 -1.80
C HIS A 44 -1.54 8.28 -2.37
N VAL A 45 -0.95 7.35 -3.11
CA VAL A 45 -1.64 6.19 -3.67
C VAL A 45 -2.19 5.27 -2.58
N ALA A 46 -1.48 5.17 -1.45
CA ALA A 46 -1.93 4.37 -0.32
C ALA A 46 -3.29 4.85 0.23
N TYR A 47 -3.54 6.16 0.29
CA TYR A 47 -4.80 6.70 0.79
C TYR A 47 -6.03 6.19 0.02
N SER A 48 -5.87 5.85 -1.24
CA SER A 48 -6.96 5.27 -2.05
C SER A 48 -7.29 3.82 -1.66
N VAL A 49 -6.37 3.12 -1.00
CA VAL A 49 -6.51 1.72 -0.60
C VAL A 49 -6.90 1.58 0.87
N LEU A 50 -6.53 2.54 1.72
CA LEU A 50 -6.82 2.48 3.16
C LEU A 50 -8.31 2.23 3.50
N PRO A 51 -9.29 2.88 2.83
CA PRO A 51 -10.70 2.61 3.10
C PRO A 51 -11.09 1.15 2.84
N VAL A 52 -10.54 0.54 1.78
CA VAL A 52 -10.77 -0.88 1.46
C VAL A 52 -10.17 -1.79 2.51
N ILE A 53 -8.96 -1.47 2.99
CA ILE A 53 -8.30 -2.22 4.07
C ILE A 53 -9.16 -2.18 5.35
N ALA A 54 -9.66 -0.99 5.70
CA ALA A 54 -10.52 -0.81 6.88
C ALA A 54 -11.81 -1.63 6.78
N GLU A 55 -12.47 -1.61 5.61
CA GLU A 55 -13.70 -2.37 5.35
C GLU A 55 -13.45 -3.87 5.49
N VAL A 56 -12.44 -4.41 4.79
CA VAL A 56 -12.11 -5.84 4.84
C VAL A 56 -11.72 -6.29 6.25
N ALA A 57 -10.96 -5.49 6.99
CA ALA A 57 -10.59 -5.78 8.37
C ALA A 57 -11.82 -5.83 9.29
N THR A 58 -12.74 -4.87 9.14
CA THR A 58 -13.97 -4.82 9.92
C THR A 58 -14.89 -6.01 9.61
N GLU A 59 -15.08 -6.35 8.33
CA GLU A 59 -15.88 -7.50 7.89
C GLU A 59 -15.35 -8.82 8.47
N THR A 60 -14.03 -8.95 8.60
CA THR A 60 -13.37 -10.14 9.15
C THR A 60 -13.14 -10.09 10.66
N LYS A 61 -13.66 -9.06 11.33
CA LYS A 61 -13.49 -8.85 12.78
C LYS A 61 -12.04 -8.68 13.23
N ILE A 62 -11.15 -8.39 12.28
CA ILE A 62 -9.76 -8.02 12.57
C ILE A 62 -9.74 -6.55 12.96
N ARG A 63 -8.99 -6.20 14.01
CA ARG A 63 -8.83 -4.82 14.47
C ARG A 63 -8.24 -3.95 13.35
N PRO A 64 -8.98 -2.94 12.81
CA PRO A 64 -8.56 -2.18 11.63
C PRO A 64 -7.24 -1.43 11.82
N GLU A 65 -6.92 -1.01 13.04
CA GLU A 65 -5.67 -0.31 13.36
C GLU A 65 -4.43 -1.14 13.03
N ARG A 66 -4.52 -2.49 13.09
CA ARG A 66 -3.42 -3.38 12.74
C ARG A 66 -3.02 -3.27 11.26
N PRO A 67 -3.90 -3.61 10.31
CA PRO A 67 -3.57 -3.53 8.89
C PRO A 67 -3.40 -2.09 8.40
N LEU A 68 -4.14 -1.12 8.93
CA LEU A 68 -4.01 0.28 8.53
C LEU A 68 -2.68 0.87 8.96
N GLY A 69 -2.27 0.66 10.22
CA GLY A 69 -1.02 1.19 10.73
C GLY A 69 0.18 0.69 9.94
N ILE A 70 0.27 -0.62 9.72
CA ILE A 70 1.39 -1.18 8.97
C ILE A 70 1.31 -0.87 7.47
N ALA A 71 0.12 -0.71 6.88
CA ALA A 71 -0.04 -0.28 5.50
C ALA A 71 0.51 1.13 5.26
N VAL A 72 0.26 2.06 6.20
CA VAL A 72 0.83 3.42 6.14
C VAL A 72 2.35 3.37 6.28
N ILE A 73 2.89 2.63 7.26
CA ILE A 73 4.33 2.47 7.44
C ILE A 73 4.96 1.89 6.17
N ALA A 74 4.38 0.84 5.60
CA ALA A 74 4.87 0.21 4.37
C ALA A 74 4.90 1.18 3.19
N SER A 75 3.87 2.01 3.05
CA SER A 75 3.84 3.03 2.01
C SER A 75 4.97 4.07 2.18
N GLN A 76 5.26 4.52 3.41
CA GLN A 76 6.36 5.45 3.66
C GLN A 76 7.73 4.80 3.39
N GLN A 77 7.92 3.55 3.79
CA GLN A 77 9.13 2.79 3.48
C GLN A 77 9.33 2.61 1.96
N ALA A 78 8.25 2.37 1.22
CA ALA A 78 8.30 2.23 -0.23
C ALA A 78 8.76 3.50 -0.96
N ILE A 79 8.52 4.69 -0.39
CA ILE A 79 9.02 5.96 -0.97
C ILE A 79 10.55 5.94 -1.01
N THR A 80 11.22 5.49 0.05
CA THR A 80 12.69 5.45 0.11
C THR A 80 13.29 4.37 -0.79
N ALA A 81 12.52 3.36 -1.15
CA ALA A 81 12.92 2.29 -2.05
C ALA A 81 12.50 2.54 -3.52
N SER A 82 11.64 3.53 -3.79
CA SER A 82 11.14 3.78 -5.14
C SER A 82 12.17 4.54 -5.99
N PRO A 83 12.51 4.05 -7.19
CA PRO A 83 13.48 4.70 -8.08
C PRO A 83 13.02 6.07 -8.60
N ILE A 84 11.72 6.33 -8.60
CA ILE A 84 11.12 7.56 -9.14
C ILE A 84 10.64 8.51 -8.04
N SER A 85 10.90 8.19 -6.76
CA SER A 85 10.51 9.07 -5.67
C SER A 85 11.44 10.29 -5.58
N ALA A 86 10.88 11.41 -5.17
CA ALA A 86 11.67 12.63 -4.95
C ALA A 86 12.77 12.41 -3.89
N ALA A 87 12.53 11.56 -2.89
CA ALA A 87 13.51 11.24 -1.85
C ALA A 87 14.73 10.51 -2.41
N THR A 88 14.52 9.48 -3.23
CA THR A 88 15.60 8.71 -3.86
C THR A 88 16.39 9.55 -4.86
N VAL A 89 15.70 10.36 -5.67
CA VAL A 89 16.34 11.28 -6.62
C VAL A 89 17.17 12.35 -5.90
N ALA A 90 16.66 12.91 -4.80
CA ALA A 90 17.41 13.86 -3.99
C ALA A 90 18.65 13.21 -3.35
N LEU A 91 18.52 11.99 -2.82
CA LEU A 91 19.64 11.24 -2.26
C LEU A 91 20.72 10.98 -3.31
N LEU A 92 20.32 10.52 -4.51
CA LEU A 92 21.24 10.32 -5.63
C LEU A 92 22.00 11.59 -5.98
N GLY A 93 21.32 12.75 -6.01
CA GLY A 93 21.95 14.06 -6.24
C GLY A 93 22.97 14.45 -5.17
N LEU A 94 22.67 14.16 -3.90
CA LEU A 94 23.60 14.40 -2.78
C LEU A 94 24.84 13.49 -2.83
N LEU A 95 24.72 12.32 -3.43
CA LEU A 95 25.79 11.32 -3.55
C LEU A 95 26.55 11.39 -4.89
N ALA A 96 26.24 12.36 -5.74
CA ALA A 96 26.84 12.49 -7.09
C ALA A 96 28.38 12.59 -7.10
N GLY A 97 29.02 12.99 -5.98
CA GLY A 97 30.48 13.05 -5.85
C GLY A 97 31.14 11.73 -5.42
N PHE A 98 30.40 10.65 -5.23
CA PHE A 98 30.87 9.38 -4.67
C PHE A 98 30.78 8.20 -5.63
N ASP A 99 30.55 8.44 -6.93
CA ASP A 99 30.36 7.38 -7.98
C ASP A 99 29.27 6.35 -7.63
N ILE A 100 28.26 6.78 -6.86
CA ILE A 100 27.12 5.94 -6.46
C ILE A 100 26.02 6.07 -7.49
N THR A 101 25.55 4.93 -7.99
CA THR A 101 24.44 4.84 -8.95
C THR A 101 23.09 4.68 -8.26
N LEU A 102 22.01 4.92 -8.99
CA LEU A 102 20.65 4.62 -8.53
C LEU A 102 20.52 3.13 -8.14
N PHE A 103 21.13 2.24 -8.89
CA PHE A 103 21.09 0.80 -8.63
C PHE A 103 21.75 0.46 -7.28
N ASP A 104 22.84 1.11 -6.90
CA ASP A 104 23.52 0.88 -5.62
C ASP A 104 22.64 1.27 -4.44
N ILE A 105 21.90 2.38 -4.57
CA ILE A 105 20.92 2.81 -3.57
C ILE A 105 19.80 1.77 -3.45
N LEU A 106 19.18 1.38 -4.56
CA LEU A 106 18.05 0.46 -4.60
C LEU A 106 18.41 -0.93 -4.09
N LYS A 107 19.60 -1.43 -4.40
CA LYS A 107 20.12 -2.71 -3.93
C LYS A 107 20.14 -2.81 -2.39
N ILE A 108 20.27 -1.70 -1.70
CA ILE A 108 20.25 -1.63 -0.24
C ILE A 108 18.84 -1.32 0.27
N THR A 109 18.20 -0.31 -0.29
CA THR A 109 16.92 0.18 0.25
C THR A 109 15.76 -0.78 0.03
N ILE A 110 15.68 -1.48 -1.10
CA ILE A 110 14.60 -2.42 -1.38
C ILE A 110 14.58 -3.57 -0.36
N PRO A 111 15.66 -4.37 -0.18
CA PRO A 111 15.61 -5.46 0.77
C PRO A 111 15.45 -4.99 2.22
N ALA A 112 16.11 -3.89 2.60
CA ALA A 112 16.01 -3.35 3.96
C ALA A 112 14.56 -2.93 4.31
N THR A 113 13.90 -2.21 3.41
CA THR A 113 12.51 -1.76 3.63
C THR A 113 11.51 -2.90 3.58
N ILE A 114 11.69 -3.89 2.69
CA ILE A 114 10.82 -5.09 2.65
C ILE A 114 10.95 -5.88 3.95
N ILE A 115 12.16 -6.13 4.44
CA ILE A 115 12.38 -6.84 5.71
C ILE A 115 11.74 -6.05 6.86
N GLY A 116 11.97 -4.73 6.92
CA GLY A 116 11.38 -3.87 7.94
C GLY A 116 9.85 -3.91 7.94
N VAL A 117 9.23 -3.86 6.77
CA VAL A 117 7.78 -3.95 6.60
C VAL A 117 7.25 -5.31 7.04
N LEU A 118 7.90 -6.42 6.66
CA LEU A 118 7.48 -7.76 7.04
C LEU A 118 7.58 -7.97 8.55
N VAL A 119 8.69 -7.56 9.16
CA VAL A 119 8.86 -7.61 10.63
C VAL A 119 7.80 -6.76 11.31
N GLY A 120 7.58 -5.51 10.86
CA GLY A 120 6.54 -4.64 11.37
C GLY A 120 5.14 -5.24 11.24
N ALA A 121 4.83 -5.93 10.13
CA ALA A 121 3.56 -6.61 9.92
C ALA A 121 3.34 -7.75 10.94
N LEU A 122 4.38 -8.56 11.20
CA LEU A 122 4.32 -9.63 12.20
C LEU A 122 4.06 -9.08 13.62
N PHE A 123 4.72 -7.99 13.99
CA PHE A 123 4.45 -7.32 15.27
C PHE A 123 3.03 -6.73 15.31
N SER A 124 2.57 -6.09 14.23
CA SER A 124 1.23 -5.49 14.14
C SER A 124 0.11 -6.50 14.34
N MET A 125 0.31 -7.76 13.97
CA MET A 125 -0.69 -8.83 14.19
C MET A 125 -1.00 -9.05 15.68
N ARG A 126 -0.10 -8.67 16.58
CA ARG A 126 -0.24 -8.87 18.03
C ARG A 126 -0.66 -7.60 18.80
N ILE A 127 -0.87 -6.49 18.09
CA ILE A 127 -1.23 -5.21 18.72
C ILE A 127 -2.71 -5.20 19.10
N GLY A 128 -2.99 -4.87 20.35
CA GLY A 128 -4.35 -4.66 20.87
C GLY A 128 -5.15 -5.97 21.03
N LYS A 129 -6.35 -5.83 21.62
CA LYS A 129 -7.29 -6.94 21.79
C LYS A 129 -8.02 -7.23 20.48
N GLU A 130 -8.55 -8.44 20.34
CA GLU A 130 -9.47 -8.76 19.24
C GLU A 130 -10.74 -7.91 19.35
N LEU A 131 -11.36 -7.56 18.20
CA LEU A 131 -12.55 -6.71 18.19
C LEU A 131 -13.71 -7.33 18.98
N VAL A 132 -13.83 -8.64 18.97
CA VAL A 132 -14.89 -9.38 19.68
C VAL A 132 -14.76 -9.22 21.20
N GLU A 133 -13.54 -9.04 21.70
CA GLU A 133 -13.22 -8.91 23.13
C GLU A 133 -13.11 -7.43 23.58
N ASP A 134 -13.22 -6.48 22.66
CA ASP A 134 -13.10 -5.06 22.97
C ASP A 134 -14.44 -4.50 23.43
N PRO A 135 -14.57 -4.05 24.72
CA PRO A 135 -15.83 -3.55 25.26
C PRO A 135 -16.32 -2.29 24.53
N GLU A 136 -15.41 -1.43 24.09
CA GLU A 136 -15.76 -0.20 23.38
C GLU A 136 -16.31 -0.51 21.98
N TYR A 137 -15.72 -1.47 21.28
CA TYR A 137 -16.26 -1.94 20.01
C TYR A 137 -17.66 -2.53 20.18
N GLN A 138 -17.87 -3.38 21.19
CA GLN A 138 -19.17 -3.98 21.46
C GLN A 138 -20.24 -2.95 21.82
N LYS A 139 -19.86 -1.91 22.57
CA LYS A 139 -20.75 -0.79 22.89
C LYS A 139 -21.18 -0.05 21.63
N ARG A 140 -20.23 0.35 20.78
CA ARG A 140 -20.50 1.07 19.52
C ARG A 140 -21.30 0.23 18.53
N LEU A 141 -21.10 -1.08 18.53
CA LEU A 141 -21.88 -2.01 17.71
C LEU A 141 -23.36 -2.02 18.15
N LYS A 142 -23.62 -2.07 19.47
CA LYS A 142 -24.98 -2.01 20.04
C LYS A 142 -25.66 -0.67 19.78
N GLU A 143 -24.92 0.42 19.78
CA GLU A 143 -25.39 1.78 19.48
C GLU A 143 -25.62 2.02 17.98
N GLY A 144 -25.33 1.03 17.11
CA GLY A 144 -25.53 1.14 15.66
C GLY A 144 -24.61 2.16 14.98
N LEU A 145 -23.49 2.52 15.62
CA LEU A 145 -22.56 3.53 15.11
C LEU A 145 -21.69 3.02 13.96
N PHE A 146 -21.63 1.70 13.74
CA PHE A 146 -20.96 1.12 12.59
C PHE A 146 -21.86 1.14 11.37
N ASN A 147 -21.75 2.20 10.60
CA ASN A 147 -22.42 2.30 9.32
C ASN A 147 -21.60 1.50 8.29
N ASN A 148 -22.03 0.28 7.97
CA ASN A 148 -21.42 -0.58 6.97
C ASN A 148 -21.64 -0.03 5.54
N LYS A 149 -21.30 1.25 5.31
CA LYS A 149 -21.26 1.79 3.96
C LYS A 149 -20.07 1.14 3.26
N LYS A 150 -20.36 0.25 2.31
CA LYS A 150 -19.34 -0.28 1.41
C LYS A 150 -18.64 0.87 0.71
N VAL A 151 -17.32 0.79 0.67
CA VAL A 151 -16.51 1.76 -0.07
C VAL A 151 -16.87 1.65 -1.55
N GLU A 152 -17.47 2.70 -2.08
CA GLU A 152 -17.73 2.76 -3.52
C GLU A 152 -16.43 3.05 -4.26
N ILE A 153 -15.83 2.01 -4.83
CA ILE A 153 -14.68 2.16 -5.73
C ILE A 153 -15.19 2.61 -7.09
N LYS A 154 -14.66 3.73 -7.56
CA LYS A 154 -15.02 4.28 -8.89
C LYS A 154 -14.87 3.23 -9.98
N ASN A 155 -15.91 3.06 -10.77
CA ASN A 155 -15.87 2.15 -11.89
C ASN A 155 -14.87 2.64 -12.94
N VAL A 156 -13.92 1.79 -13.29
CA VAL A 156 -12.96 2.07 -14.38
C VAL A 156 -13.73 2.09 -15.70
N LYS A 157 -13.89 3.25 -16.32
CA LYS A 157 -14.64 3.45 -17.58
C LYS A 157 -14.09 2.59 -18.72
N ASN A 158 -12.76 2.48 -18.81
CA ASN A 158 -12.10 1.66 -19.84
C ASN A 158 -10.99 0.82 -19.20
N LYS A 159 -11.31 -0.43 -18.85
CA LYS A 159 -10.40 -1.36 -18.18
C LYS A 159 -9.12 -1.63 -18.99
N ARG A 160 -9.22 -1.71 -20.34
CA ARG A 160 -8.04 -1.95 -21.19
C ARG A 160 -7.09 -0.76 -21.18
N SER A 161 -7.60 0.46 -21.33
CA SER A 161 -6.79 1.67 -21.28
C SER A 161 -6.12 1.86 -19.90
N ALA A 162 -6.85 1.59 -18.82
CA ALA A 162 -6.32 1.66 -17.47
C ALA A 162 -5.19 0.63 -17.24
N MET A 163 -5.40 -0.61 -17.65
CA MET A 163 -4.39 -1.68 -17.54
C MET A 163 -3.13 -1.34 -18.37
N ILE A 164 -3.30 -0.90 -19.61
CA ILE A 164 -2.19 -0.51 -20.49
C ILE A 164 -1.40 0.64 -19.86
N SER A 165 -2.08 1.65 -19.29
CA SER A 165 -1.40 2.77 -18.64
C SER A 165 -0.57 2.35 -17.42
N VAL A 166 -1.02 1.34 -16.66
CA VAL A 166 -0.26 0.77 -15.54
C VAL A 166 0.96 0.00 -16.07
N ILE A 167 0.78 -0.82 -17.11
CA ILE A 167 1.89 -1.59 -17.71
C ILE A 167 2.95 -0.65 -18.26
N ILE A 168 2.57 0.37 -19.06
CA ILE A 168 3.51 1.35 -19.60
C ILE A 168 4.27 2.05 -18.47
N PHE A 169 3.58 2.40 -17.39
CA PHE A 169 4.20 3.07 -16.26
C PHE A 169 5.22 2.17 -15.55
N ILE A 170 4.90 0.89 -15.34
CA ILE A 170 5.83 -0.09 -14.76
C ILE A 170 7.04 -0.29 -15.66
N LEU A 171 6.84 -0.42 -16.97
CA LEU A 171 7.92 -0.56 -17.94
C LEU A 171 8.83 0.67 -17.98
N ALA A 172 8.26 1.88 -17.95
CA ALA A 172 9.04 3.12 -17.89
C ALA A 172 9.86 3.20 -16.59
N THR A 173 9.29 2.80 -15.44
CA THR A 173 10.02 2.74 -14.17
C THR A 173 11.15 1.72 -14.22
N ALA A 174 10.92 0.54 -14.79
CA ALA A 174 11.94 -0.48 -14.95
C ALA A 174 13.06 0.00 -15.89
N PHE A 175 12.72 0.71 -16.96
CA PHE A 175 13.71 1.30 -17.87
C PHE A 175 14.62 2.31 -17.16
N ILE A 176 14.07 3.21 -16.32
CA ILE A 176 14.86 4.18 -15.53
C ILE A 176 15.86 3.49 -14.59
N VAL A 177 15.53 2.30 -14.11
CA VAL A 177 16.42 1.55 -13.18
C VAL A 177 17.56 0.86 -13.94
N LEU A 178 17.31 0.47 -15.20
CA LEU A 178 18.26 -0.32 -15.99
C LEU A 178 19.24 0.53 -16.81
N PHE A 179 18.89 1.79 -17.11
CA PHE A 179 19.66 2.73 -17.93
C PHE A 179 19.86 4.06 -17.24
#